data_4d1359f8aabd5bda0ff7f5e2e52bbbfb
#
_entry.id   4d1359f8aabd5bda0ff7f5e2e52bbbfb
#
_cell.length_a   1.000
_cell.length_b   1.000
_cell.length_c   1.000
_cell.angle_alpha   90.00
_cell.angle_beta   90.00
_cell.angle_gamma   90.00
#
_symmetry.space_group_name_H-M   'P 1'
#
loop_
_entity.id
_entity.type
_entity.pdbx_description
1 polymer ?
#
loop_
_entity_poly.entity_id
_entity_poly.type
_entity_poly.pdbx_seq_one_letter_code
_entity_poly.pdbx_strand_id
1 'polypeptide(L)'
;DEAVILGAPQFVLPEMAEALKRRIADLASDGMRVLLLATSSCPLPEEGLPPGLAPLALVVLTDEIRPEAGKTLAFFAHEGVEIKVISGDDALTVASVAQRAGVRGADRFVDASTLSGEAALRDAASRYAVFGRVTPQQKRLIVRALKEEGRTVAMTGDGVNDIPALKEADCSIAMASGSDAARHVASLVLLDCNFASMPEVVMEGRRVIGNLRRSASLFLTKTVFSFLLSILSLVTGAGYPFIPIQLTLFSTAAVGIPSFLLALEPNRARAEGRFMPYVLSRALPGGLSIALGAWMLSAYGAARGLPQAETGTLATLYLMALGLAVLFTACRPLNTRRALIFALSTLIPFVALVFFPAFFELAPLSLESLRALGLLTAASIPCYVGLNLAFSRIFRRISVEKSLHP
;
A
#
# COMPACT_ATOMS: atom_id res chain seq x y z
N ASP A 1 -38.50 11.73 49.05
CA ASP A 1 -37.76 11.77 47.76
C ASP A 1 -37.01 10.47 47.56
N GLU A 2 -37.33 9.74 46.50
CA GLU A 2 -36.65 8.49 46.15
C GLU A 2 -35.47 8.79 45.25
N ALA A 3 -34.30 8.20 45.53
CA ALA A 3 -33.16 8.27 44.67
C ALA A 3 -33.12 7.09 43.71
N VAL A 4 -32.91 7.35 42.42
CA VAL A 4 -32.77 6.33 41.40
C VAL A 4 -31.37 6.40 40.79
N ILE A 5 -30.68 5.27 40.76
CA ILE A 5 -29.27 5.17 40.32
C ILE A 5 -29.16 4.14 39.22
N LEU A 6 -28.52 4.53 38.14
CA LEU A 6 -28.16 3.65 37.00
C LEU A 6 -26.65 3.59 36.86
N GLY A 7 -26.08 2.39 36.87
CA GLY A 7 -24.64 2.22 36.72
C GLY A 7 -24.22 0.77 36.54
N ALA A 8 -22.90 0.54 36.49
CA ALA A 8 -22.37 -0.82 36.40
C ALA A 8 -22.70 -1.59 37.70
N PRO A 9 -23.18 -2.81 37.60
CA PRO A 9 -23.72 -3.55 38.77
C PRO A 9 -22.75 -3.64 39.95
N GLN A 10 -21.47 -3.88 39.68
CA GLN A 10 -20.45 -4.01 40.72
C GLN A 10 -20.16 -2.71 41.48
N PHE A 11 -20.46 -1.55 40.91
CA PHE A 11 -20.29 -0.25 41.56
C PHE A 11 -21.58 0.21 42.26
N VAL A 12 -22.74 -0.11 41.67
CA VAL A 12 -24.05 0.28 42.25
C VAL A 12 -24.43 -0.59 43.44
N LEU A 13 -24.18 -1.89 43.33
CA LEU A 13 -24.54 -2.85 44.41
C LEU A 13 -23.42 -3.90 44.55
N PRO A 14 -22.29 -3.58 45.23
CA PRO A 14 -21.16 -4.51 45.39
C PRO A 14 -21.55 -5.85 46.04
N GLU A 15 -22.46 -5.80 47.04
CA GLU A 15 -23.00 -6.97 47.74
C GLU A 15 -24.40 -7.32 47.20
N MET A 16 -24.46 -7.99 46.06
CA MET A 16 -25.70 -8.42 45.44
C MET A 16 -25.94 -9.92 45.64
N ALA A 17 -27.22 -10.32 45.63
CA ALA A 17 -27.64 -11.71 45.75
C ALA A 17 -27.05 -12.57 44.61
N GLU A 18 -26.67 -13.82 44.95
CA GLU A 18 -26.04 -14.76 43.98
C GLU A 18 -26.90 -15.02 42.73
N ALA A 19 -28.23 -15.01 42.86
CA ALA A 19 -29.13 -15.14 41.71
C ALA A 19 -29.01 -13.97 40.73
N LEU A 20 -28.86 -12.75 41.24
CA LEU A 20 -28.67 -11.55 40.42
C LEU A 20 -27.27 -11.55 39.75
N LYS A 21 -26.23 -11.93 40.49
CA LYS A 21 -24.88 -12.09 39.95
C LYS A 21 -24.84 -13.08 38.78
N ARG A 22 -25.48 -14.27 38.96
CA ARG A 22 -25.57 -15.28 37.89
C ARG A 22 -26.29 -14.73 36.65
N ARG A 23 -27.44 -14.07 36.85
CA ARG A 23 -28.21 -13.50 35.75
C ARG A 23 -27.41 -12.44 34.97
N ILE A 24 -26.64 -11.59 35.69
CA ILE A 24 -25.76 -10.60 35.07
C ILE A 24 -24.63 -11.29 34.30
N ALA A 25 -24.01 -12.33 34.86
CA ALA A 25 -22.97 -13.11 34.25
C ALA A 25 -23.47 -13.82 32.98
N ASP A 26 -24.65 -14.43 32.99
CA ASP A 26 -25.27 -15.07 31.82
C ASP A 26 -25.48 -14.06 30.70
N LEU A 27 -26.05 -12.89 31.00
CA LEU A 27 -26.27 -11.83 30.02
C LEU A 27 -24.94 -11.26 29.48
N ALA A 28 -23.93 -11.12 30.33
CA ALA A 28 -22.59 -10.66 29.90
C ALA A 28 -21.89 -11.71 29.05
N SER A 29 -22.07 -13.00 29.30
CA SER A 29 -21.50 -14.08 28.46
C SER A 29 -22.09 -14.11 27.06
N ASP A 30 -23.32 -13.63 26.89
CA ASP A 30 -23.97 -13.44 25.59
C ASP A 30 -23.48 -12.15 24.86
N GLY A 31 -22.52 -11.45 25.44
CA GLY A 31 -21.93 -10.21 24.84
C GLY A 31 -22.78 -8.97 25.06
N MET A 32 -23.69 -8.99 26.04
CA MET A 32 -24.54 -7.85 26.37
C MET A 32 -23.90 -7.00 27.47
N ARG A 33 -24.00 -5.68 27.36
CA ARG A 33 -23.61 -4.78 28.44
C ARG A 33 -24.78 -4.60 29.39
N VAL A 34 -24.60 -4.97 30.66
CA VAL A 34 -25.65 -4.93 31.67
C VAL A 34 -25.39 -3.75 32.60
N LEU A 35 -26.39 -2.89 32.75
CA LEU A 35 -26.44 -1.85 33.77
C LEU A 35 -27.52 -2.22 34.80
N LEU A 36 -27.26 -1.89 36.06
CA LEU A 36 -28.21 -2.05 37.15
C LEU A 36 -28.91 -0.73 37.42
N LEU A 37 -30.23 -0.74 37.38
CA LEU A 37 -31.08 0.30 37.92
C LEU A 37 -31.44 -0.06 39.34
N ALA A 38 -31.10 0.79 40.31
CA ALA A 38 -31.41 0.59 41.70
C ALA A 38 -32.12 1.83 42.26
N THR A 39 -32.92 1.62 43.27
CA THR A 39 -33.64 2.68 43.98
C THR A 39 -33.30 2.67 45.44
N SER A 40 -33.37 3.85 46.10
CA SER A 40 -33.26 4.01 47.55
C SER A 40 -34.34 4.97 48.04
N SER A 41 -34.90 4.69 49.20
CA SER A 41 -35.82 5.60 49.91
C SER A 41 -35.11 6.78 50.55
N CYS A 42 -33.78 6.81 50.53
CA CYS A 42 -33.00 7.92 51.04
C CYS A 42 -32.68 8.91 49.90
N PRO A 43 -32.62 10.23 50.19
CA PRO A 43 -32.20 11.22 49.17
C PRO A 43 -30.76 10.99 48.75
N LEU A 44 -30.44 11.50 47.57
CA LEU A 44 -29.08 11.42 47.03
C LEU A 44 -28.10 12.24 47.88
N PRO A 45 -27.02 11.64 48.42
CA PRO A 45 -26.02 12.38 49.20
C PRO A 45 -25.17 13.29 48.24
N GLU A 46 -24.49 14.29 48.83
CA GLU A 46 -23.58 15.13 48.06
C GLU A 46 -22.38 14.36 47.50
N GLU A 47 -21.94 13.33 48.19
CA GLU A 47 -20.88 12.41 47.72
C GLU A 47 -21.27 10.96 48.00
N GLY A 48 -20.95 10.09 47.03
CA GLY A 48 -21.16 8.63 47.15
C GLY A 48 -22.55 8.15 46.74
N LEU A 49 -22.87 6.91 47.15
CA LEU A 49 -24.15 6.28 46.87
C LEU A 49 -25.05 6.32 48.12
N PRO A 50 -26.38 6.48 47.95
CA PRO A 50 -27.30 6.46 49.07
C PRO A 50 -27.34 5.06 49.73
N PRO A 51 -27.53 4.96 51.02
CA PRO A 51 -27.70 3.67 51.72
C PRO A 51 -29.01 3.01 51.33
N GLY A 52 -29.07 1.67 51.51
CA GLY A 52 -30.31 0.90 51.32
C GLY A 52 -30.73 0.78 49.84
N LEU A 53 -29.78 0.74 48.92
CA LEU A 53 -30.06 0.49 47.51
C LEU A 53 -30.67 -0.88 47.27
N ALA A 54 -31.83 -0.89 46.60
CA ALA A 54 -32.54 -2.10 46.19
C ALA A 54 -32.53 -2.21 44.66
N PRO A 55 -32.20 -3.37 44.06
CA PRO A 55 -32.22 -3.54 42.60
C PRO A 55 -33.67 -3.47 42.10
N LEU A 56 -33.88 -2.61 41.10
CA LEU A 56 -35.19 -2.41 40.47
C LEU A 56 -35.28 -3.13 39.12
N ALA A 57 -34.26 -2.96 38.24
CA ALA A 57 -34.24 -3.55 36.92
C ALA A 57 -32.81 -3.71 36.40
N LEU A 58 -32.63 -4.62 35.43
CA LEU A 58 -31.45 -4.70 34.62
C LEU A 58 -31.73 -4.04 33.25
N VAL A 59 -30.91 -3.08 32.90
CA VAL A 59 -30.90 -2.46 31.55
C VAL A 59 -29.84 -3.17 30.74
N VAL A 60 -30.29 -3.89 29.71
CA VAL A 60 -29.41 -4.69 28.84
C VAL A 60 -29.22 -3.97 27.55
N LEU A 61 -27.97 -3.66 27.26
CA LEU A 61 -27.56 -3.01 26.00
C LEU A 61 -26.86 -4.04 25.12
N THR A 62 -27.27 -4.10 23.87
CA THR A 62 -26.66 -4.98 22.87
C THR A 62 -26.14 -4.15 21.74
N ASP A 63 -24.85 -4.34 21.40
CA ASP A 63 -24.28 -3.73 20.21
C ASP A 63 -24.75 -4.49 18.98
N GLU A 64 -25.31 -3.76 18.03
CA GLU A 64 -25.68 -4.30 16.73
C GLU A 64 -24.43 -4.38 15.85
N ILE A 65 -24.10 -5.60 15.43
CA ILE A 65 -22.98 -5.80 14.49
C ILE A 65 -23.40 -5.34 13.12
N ARG A 66 -22.61 -4.45 12.51
CA ARG A 66 -22.88 -3.96 11.15
C ARG A 66 -22.95 -5.14 10.17
N PRO A 67 -23.93 -5.19 9.25
CA PRO A 67 -24.12 -6.30 8.31
C PRO A 67 -22.89 -6.61 7.45
N GLU A 68 -22.07 -5.58 7.15
CA GLU A 68 -20.88 -5.68 6.29
C GLU A 68 -19.64 -6.19 7.05
N ALA A 69 -19.67 -6.21 8.41
CA ALA A 69 -18.49 -6.52 9.22
C ALA A 69 -17.92 -7.91 8.88
N GLY A 70 -18.77 -8.92 8.80
CA GLY A 70 -18.36 -10.28 8.46
C GLY A 70 -17.67 -10.39 7.10
N LYS A 71 -18.19 -9.70 6.09
CA LYS A 71 -17.59 -9.68 4.73
C LYS A 71 -16.22 -9.00 4.74
N THR A 72 -16.10 -7.89 5.46
CA THR A 72 -14.85 -7.13 5.59
C THR A 72 -13.77 -7.94 6.31
N LEU A 73 -14.13 -8.60 7.41
CA LEU A 73 -13.21 -9.46 8.15
C LEU A 73 -12.78 -10.68 7.32
N ALA A 74 -13.72 -11.29 6.57
CA ALA A 74 -13.40 -12.38 5.64
C ALA A 74 -12.44 -11.94 4.52
N PHE A 75 -12.62 -10.72 3.98
CA PHE A 75 -11.69 -10.15 3.00
C PHE A 75 -10.27 -10.05 3.57
N PHE A 76 -10.10 -9.46 4.75
CA PHE A 76 -8.78 -9.33 5.38
C PHE A 76 -8.15 -10.69 5.71
N ALA A 77 -8.96 -11.63 6.18
CA ALA A 77 -8.50 -13.00 6.45
C ALA A 77 -8.03 -13.72 5.18
N HIS A 78 -8.69 -13.50 4.02
CA HIS A 78 -8.27 -14.00 2.71
C HIS A 78 -6.95 -13.35 2.24
N GLU A 79 -6.76 -12.08 2.55
CA GLU A 79 -5.54 -11.34 2.25
C GLU A 79 -4.36 -11.69 3.19
N GLY A 80 -4.56 -12.59 4.14
CA GLY A 80 -3.53 -13.00 5.10
C GLY A 80 -3.27 -11.98 6.20
N VAL A 81 -4.23 -11.08 6.44
CA VAL A 81 -4.15 -10.10 7.52
C VAL A 81 -4.73 -10.71 8.80
N GLU A 82 -3.95 -10.70 9.87
CA GLU A 82 -4.40 -11.09 11.20
C GLU A 82 -5.11 -9.90 11.86
N ILE A 83 -6.36 -10.10 12.26
CA ILE A 83 -7.16 -9.08 12.97
C ILE A 83 -6.98 -9.28 14.45
N LYS A 84 -6.68 -8.18 15.16
CA LYS A 84 -6.67 -8.14 16.63
C LYS A 84 -7.65 -7.08 17.10
N VAL A 85 -8.46 -7.42 18.11
CA VAL A 85 -9.43 -6.52 18.73
C VAL A 85 -8.88 -6.04 20.06
N ILE A 86 -8.76 -4.73 20.24
CA ILE A 86 -8.18 -4.13 21.44
C ILE A 86 -9.18 -3.11 22.00
N SER A 87 -9.81 -3.44 23.15
CA SER A 87 -10.85 -2.61 23.79
C SER A 87 -10.52 -2.28 25.23
N GLY A 88 -11.08 -1.17 25.72
CA GLY A 88 -11.11 -0.85 27.16
C GLY A 88 -12.21 -1.59 27.91
N ASP A 89 -13.16 -2.22 27.22
CA ASP A 89 -14.29 -2.95 27.80
C ASP A 89 -13.86 -4.33 28.34
N ASP A 90 -14.79 -5.01 29.03
CA ASP A 90 -14.57 -6.34 29.59
C ASP A 90 -14.16 -7.36 28.51
N ALA A 91 -13.16 -8.18 28.81
CA ALA A 91 -12.54 -9.08 27.84
C ALA A 91 -13.51 -10.13 27.29
N LEU A 92 -14.41 -10.65 28.12
CA LEU A 92 -15.40 -11.65 27.73
C LEU A 92 -16.45 -11.04 26.80
N THR A 93 -16.95 -9.85 27.13
CA THR A 93 -17.89 -9.11 26.29
C THR A 93 -17.26 -8.80 24.89
N VAL A 94 -16.04 -8.31 24.87
CA VAL A 94 -15.33 -8.01 23.60
C VAL A 94 -15.12 -9.29 22.79
N ALA A 95 -14.73 -10.39 23.42
CA ALA A 95 -14.53 -11.68 22.75
C ALA A 95 -15.83 -12.22 22.14
N SER A 96 -16.95 -12.14 22.87
CA SER A 96 -18.27 -12.54 22.37
C SER A 96 -18.69 -11.70 21.14
N VAL A 97 -18.55 -10.39 21.20
CA VAL A 97 -18.85 -9.49 20.05
C VAL A 97 -17.93 -9.80 18.87
N ALA A 98 -16.62 -9.98 19.11
CA ALA A 98 -15.64 -10.32 18.08
C ALA A 98 -15.95 -11.67 17.40
N GLN A 99 -16.38 -12.67 18.18
CA GLN A 99 -16.77 -13.98 17.67
C GLN A 99 -18.03 -13.89 16.79
N ARG A 100 -19.05 -13.17 17.25
CA ARG A 100 -20.29 -12.91 16.49
C ARG A 100 -20.02 -12.14 15.21
N ALA A 101 -19.04 -11.22 15.21
CA ALA A 101 -18.60 -10.49 14.03
C ALA A 101 -17.80 -11.35 13.04
N GLY A 102 -17.26 -12.50 13.45
CA GLY A 102 -16.50 -13.42 12.63
C GLY A 102 -14.98 -13.20 12.67
N VAL A 103 -14.45 -12.61 13.74
CA VAL A 103 -12.99 -12.47 13.96
C VAL A 103 -12.40 -13.86 14.20
N ARG A 104 -11.40 -14.25 13.40
CA ARG A 104 -10.70 -15.53 13.57
C ARG A 104 -9.88 -15.56 14.86
N GLY A 105 -10.05 -16.61 15.66
CA GLY A 105 -9.35 -16.78 16.94
C GLY A 105 -9.89 -15.89 18.06
N ALA A 106 -11.12 -15.39 17.95
CA ALA A 106 -11.77 -14.60 19.01
C ALA A 106 -11.97 -15.36 20.32
N ASP A 107 -11.90 -16.70 20.28
CA ASP A 107 -11.84 -17.60 21.43
C ASP A 107 -10.54 -17.42 22.26
N ARG A 108 -9.48 -16.92 21.65
CA ARG A 108 -8.21 -16.59 22.29
C ARG A 108 -8.23 -15.15 22.76
N PHE A 109 -8.77 -14.90 23.92
CA PHE A 109 -8.87 -13.58 24.51
C PHE A 109 -8.13 -13.49 25.86
N VAL A 110 -7.80 -12.27 26.27
CA VAL A 110 -7.13 -11.99 27.55
C VAL A 110 -7.63 -10.68 28.15
N ASP A 111 -7.72 -10.65 29.47
CA ASP A 111 -7.92 -9.43 30.25
C ASP A 111 -6.55 -8.77 30.48
N ALA A 112 -6.31 -7.63 29.85
CA ALA A 112 -5.04 -6.93 29.92
C ALA A 112 -4.72 -6.36 31.30
N SER A 113 -5.72 -6.23 32.20
CA SER A 113 -5.49 -5.83 33.59
C SER A 113 -4.75 -6.90 34.40
N THR A 114 -4.80 -8.17 33.97
CA THR A 114 -4.08 -9.28 34.61
C THR A 114 -2.63 -9.41 34.12
N LEU A 115 -2.23 -8.71 33.06
CA LEU A 115 -0.90 -8.78 32.48
C LEU A 115 0.03 -7.80 33.18
N SER A 116 0.99 -8.33 33.91
CA SER A 116 1.98 -7.52 34.65
C SER A 116 3.27 -7.34 33.85
N GLY A 117 3.55 -6.10 33.47
CA GLY A 117 4.80 -5.71 32.79
C GLY A 117 4.79 -5.88 31.28
N GLU A 118 5.79 -5.29 30.64
CA GLU A 118 5.93 -5.22 29.17
C GLU A 118 6.19 -6.61 28.55
N ALA A 119 6.93 -7.47 29.23
CA ALA A 119 7.23 -8.82 28.73
C ALA A 119 5.97 -9.69 28.61
N ALA A 120 5.05 -9.62 29.58
CA ALA A 120 3.78 -10.35 29.52
C ALA A 120 2.86 -9.84 28.40
N LEU A 121 2.84 -8.52 28.17
CA LEU A 121 2.10 -7.91 27.06
C LEU A 121 2.68 -8.30 25.69
N ARG A 122 4.00 -8.39 25.58
CA ARG A 122 4.68 -8.81 24.33
C ARG A 122 4.34 -10.26 23.99
N ASP A 123 4.41 -11.17 24.94
CA ASP A 123 4.03 -12.57 24.75
C ASP A 123 2.53 -12.71 24.42
N ALA A 124 1.68 -11.93 25.09
CA ALA A 124 0.24 -11.90 24.84
C ALA A 124 -0.08 -11.37 23.42
N ALA A 125 0.68 -10.39 22.90
CA ALA A 125 0.44 -9.78 21.59
C ALA A 125 0.47 -10.80 20.44
N SER A 126 1.32 -11.82 20.51
CA SER A 126 1.37 -12.89 19.51
C SER A 126 0.35 -14.00 19.74
N ARG A 127 -0.05 -14.27 21.00
CA ARG A 127 -0.91 -15.42 21.33
C ARG A 127 -2.40 -15.13 21.20
N TYR A 128 -2.84 -13.92 21.59
CA TYR A 128 -4.27 -13.60 21.70
C TYR A 128 -4.76 -12.75 20.53
N ALA A 129 -6.01 -12.96 20.14
CA ALA A 129 -6.67 -12.17 19.11
C ALA A 129 -7.50 -11.02 19.71
N VAL A 130 -7.96 -11.17 20.95
CA VAL A 130 -8.82 -10.20 21.62
C VAL A 130 -8.25 -9.80 22.96
N PHE A 131 -8.21 -8.49 23.21
CA PHE A 131 -7.71 -7.88 24.43
C PHE A 131 -8.81 -6.98 25.03
N GLY A 132 -9.21 -7.27 26.25
CA GLY A 132 -10.14 -6.42 27.02
C GLY A 132 -9.44 -5.65 28.12
N ARG A 133 -10.07 -4.64 28.68
CA ARG A 133 -9.59 -3.76 29.75
C ARG A 133 -8.21 -3.17 29.50
N VAL A 134 -7.95 -2.81 28.25
CA VAL A 134 -6.64 -2.31 27.81
C VAL A 134 -6.53 -0.81 28.04
N THR A 135 -5.46 -0.38 28.72
CA THR A 135 -5.13 1.04 28.87
C THR A 135 -4.51 1.62 27.59
N PRO A 136 -4.50 2.96 27.41
CA PRO A 136 -3.87 3.59 26.24
C PRO A 136 -2.39 3.22 26.08
N GLN A 137 -1.65 3.10 27.17
CA GLN A 137 -0.25 2.69 27.16
C GLN A 137 -0.09 1.23 26.74
N GLN A 138 -0.94 0.35 27.24
CA GLN A 138 -0.91 -1.06 26.81
C GLN A 138 -1.28 -1.21 25.33
N LYS A 139 -2.24 -0.44 24.79
CA LYS A 139 -2.54 -0.41 23.33
C LYS A 139 -1.28 -0.11 22.52
N ARG A 140 -0.53 0.92 22.91
CA ARG A 140 0.75 1.26 22.27
C ARG A 140 1.76 0.14 22.35
N LEU A 141 1.93 -0.49 23.53
CA LEU A 141 2.89 -1.57 23.74
C LEU A 141 2.55 -2.82 22.92
N ILE A 142 1.26 -3.17 22.77
CA ILE A 142 0.82 -4.27 21.90
C ILE A 142 1.21 -4.00 20.43
N VAL A 143 0.92 -2.78 19.92
CA VAL A 143 1.30 -2.39 18.57
C VAL A 143 2.82 -2.48 18.38
N ARG A 144 3.59 -1.95 19.32
CA ARG A 144 5.04 -1.98 19.29
C ARG A 144 5.60 -3.41 19.31
N ALA A 145 5.06 -4.29 20.17
CA ALA A 145 5.46 -5.68 20.25
C ALA A 145 5.27 -6.41 18.90
N LEU A 146 4.14 -6.20 18.23
CA LEU A 146 3.88 -6.78 16.92
C LEU A 146 4.87 -6.26 15.85
N LYS A 147 5.24 -4.99 15.90
CA LYS A 147 6.26 -4.41 14.99
C LYS A 147 7.65 -4.97 15.26
N GLU A 148 8.03 -5.17 16.51
CA GLU A 148 9.31 -5.79 16.91
C GLU A 148 9.41 -7.26 16.44
N GLU A 149 8.28 -7.95 16.26
CA GLU A 149 8.22 -9.26 15.59
C GLU A 149 8.37 -9.18 14.05
N GLY A 150 8.61 -8.00 13.48
CA GLY A 150 8.73 -7.80 12.03
C GLY A 150 7.39 -7.73 11.29
N ARG A 151 6.28 -7.57 11.99
CA ARG A 151 4.95 -7.40 11.37
C ARG A 151 4.72 -5.94 10.97
N THR A 152 4.03 -5.73 9.86
CA THR A 152 3.49 -4.42 9.49
C THR A 152 2.12 -4.25 10.13
N VAL A 153 1.96 -3.23 10.97
CA VAL A 153 0.77 -3.05 11.80
C VAL A 153 -0.04 -1.84 11.34
N ALA A 154 -1.31 -2.09 11.01
CA ALA A 154 -2.31 -1.04 10.87
C ALA A 154 -3.13 -0.93 12.15
N MET A 155 -3.34 0.28 12.67
CA MET A 155 -4.15 0.55 13.86
C MET A 155 -5.34 1.44 13.49
N THR A 156 -6.54 0.98 13.84
CA THR A 156 -7.76 1.77 13.70
C THR A 156 -8.23 2.23 15.07
N GLY A 157 -8.50 3.52 15.22
CA GLY A 157 -9.01 4.10 16.47
C GLY A 157 -9.69 5.44 16.22
N ASP A 158 -10.62 5.82 17.09
CA ASP A 158 -11.43 7.03 17.00
C ASP A 158 -11.29 7.95 18.22
N GLY A 159 -10.79 7.42 19.33
CA GLY A 159 -10.67 8.12 20.60
C GLY A 159 -9.31 8.78 20.84
N VAL A 160 -9.28 9.74 21.75
CA VAL A 160 -8.03 10.34 22.27
C VAL A 160 -7.13 9.27 22.90
N ASN A 161 -7.73 8.24 23.50
CA ASN A 161 -7.04 7.12 24.13
C ASN A 161 -6.28 6.24 23.14
N ASP A 162 -6.58 6.32 21.84
CA ASP A 162 -5.93 5.53 20.78
C ASP A 162 -4.72 6.24 20.18
N ILE A 163 -4.54 7.54 20.44
CA ILE A 163 -3.47 8.35 19.87
C ILE A 163 -2.07 7.73 20.05
N PRO A 164 -1.68 7.22 21.26
CA PRO A 164 -0.37 6.61 21.42
C PRO A 164 -0.17 5.38 20.52
N ALA A 165 -1.20 4.55 20.35
CA ALA A 165 -1.16 3.38 19.48
C ALA A 165 -1.21 3.75 17.99
N LEU A 166 -2.01 4.75 17.59
CA LEU A 166 -2.05 5.28 16.23
C LEU A 166 -0.69 5.82 15.79
N LYS A 167 0.02 6.56 16.67
CA LYS A 167 1.37 7.06 16.39
C LYS A 167 2.43 5.96 16.28
N GLU A 168 2.26 4.86 16.99
CA GLU A 168 3.18 3.73 16.97
C GLU A 168 3.02 2.86 15.73
N ALA A 169 1.82 2.77 15.17
CA ALA A 169 1.49 1.93 14.03
C ALA A 169 2.19 2.37 12.73
N ASP A 170 2.40 1.42 11.79
CA ASP A 170 2.92 1.72 10.45
C ASP A 170 1.87 2.40 9.56
N CYS A 171 0.60 2.10 9.79
CA CYS A 171 -0.54 2.75 9.15
C CYS A 171 -1.62 3.03 10.19
N SER A 172 -1.91 4.29 10.42
CA SER A 172 -2.95 4.72 11.37
C SER A 172 -4.21 5.16 10.63
N ILE A 173 -5.36 4.68 11.13
CA ILE A 173 -6.67 4.91 10.51
C ILE A 173 -7.60 5.51 11.57
N ALA A 174 -8.21 6.65 11.26
CA ALA A 174 -9.21 7.28 12.12
C ALA A 174 -10.56 7.35 11.42
N MET A 175 -11.62 7.44 12.22
CA MET A 175 -12.96 7.74 11.73
C MET A 175 -13.20 9.25 11.70
N ALA A 176 -13.95 9.76 10.73
CA ALA A 176 -14.27 11.19 10.67
C ALA A 176 -15.09 11.65 11.88
N SER A 177 -15.91 10.79 12.47
CA SER A 177 -16.63 11.04 13.71
C SER A 177 -15.77 10.99 14.97
N GLY A 178 -14.53 10.53 14.86
CA GLY A 178 -13.59 10.43 15.97
C GLY A 178 -13.06 11.80 16.44
N SER A 179 -12.21 11.77 17.46
CA SER A 179 -11.61 13.00 18.00
C SER A 179 -10.72 13.71 16.96
N ASP A 180 -10.71 15.05 17.00
CA ASP A 180 -9.84 15.87 16.13
C ASP A 180 -8.37 15.45 16.29
N ALA A 181 -7.93 15.18 17.50
CA ALA A 181 -6.57 14.76 17.77
C ALA A 181 -6.21 13.41 17.13
N ALA A 182 -7.14 12.44 17.10
CA ALA A 182 -6.95 11.17 16.41
C ALA A 182 -6.87 11.36 14.89
N ARG A 183 -7.77 12.20 14.32
CA ARG A 183 -7.76 12.54 12.88
C ARG A 183 -6.47 13.23 12.44
N HIS A 184 -5.89 14.10 13.25
CA HIS A 184 -4.65 14.80 12.91
C HIS A 184 -3.41 13.91 12.92
N VAL A 185 -3.40 12.82 13.68
CA VAL A 185 -2.26 11.88 13.73
C VAL A 185 -2.43 10.69 12.80
N ALA A 186 -3.62 10.47 12.27
CA ALA A 186 -3.92 9.34 11.40
C ALA A 186 -3.32 9.53 10.00
N SER A 187 -2.81 8.44 9.43
CA SER A 187 -2.35 8.38 8.04
C SER A 187 -3.52 8.38 7.05
N LEU A 188 -4.69 7.91 7.50
CA LEU A 188 -5.91 7.77 6.72
C LEU A 188 -7.12 8.13 7.59
N VAL A 189 -8.09 8.86 7.04
CA VAL A 189 -9.37 9.16 7.70
C VAL A 189 -10.51 8.61 6.86
N LEU A 190 -11.35 7.74 7.45
CA LEU A 190 -12.55 7.21 6.82
C LEU A 190 -13.70 8.21 6.99
N LEU A 191 -14.07 8.88 5.89
CA LEU A 191 -15.07 9.95 5.92
C LEU A 191 -16.49 9.44 6.14
N ASP A 192 -16.78 8.23 5.70
CA ASP A 192 -18.06 7.53 5.91
C ASP A 192 -18.18 6.86 7.28
N CYS A 193 -17.15 6.96 8.11
CA CYS A 193 -17.10 6.31 9.43
C CYS A 193 -17.38 4.80 9.38
N ASN A 194 -17.04 4.15 8.27
CA ASN A 194 -17.31 2.75 8.04
C ASN A 194 -16.04 1.96 7.70
N PHE A 195 -15.66 1.03 8.57
CA PHE A 195 -14.51 0.15 8.32
C PHE A 195 -14.72 -0.77 7.09
N ALA A 196 -15.96 -0.97 6.66
CA ALA A 196 -16.28 -1.76 5.47
C ALA A 196 -15.77 -1.14 4.15
N SER A 197 -15.35 0.14 4.15
CA SER A 197 -14.70 0.79 3.01
C SER A 197 -13.22 0.44 2.86
N MET A 198 -12.60 -0.16 3.87
CA MET A 198 -11.17 -0.51 3.86
C MET A 198 -10.76 -1.47 2.72
N PRO A 199 -11.53 -2.49 2.31
CA PRO A 199 -11.23 -3.29 1.13
C PRO A 199 -11.02 -2.45 -0.13
N GLU A 200 -11.84 -1.43 -0.34
CA GLU A 200 -11.71 -0.53 -1.50
C GLU A 200 -10.44 0.32 -1.40
N VAL A 201 -10.11 0.82 -0.22
CA VAL A 201 -8.87 1.55 0.05
C VAL A 201 -7.64 0.68 -0.26
N VAL A 202 -7.65 -0.59 0.16
CA VAL A 202 -6.57 -1.54 -0.14
C VAL A 202 -6.45 -1.78 -1.64
N MET A 203 -7.58 -1.94 -2.36
CA MET A 203 -7.58 -2.14 -3.81
C MET A 203 -7.07 -0.91 -4.55
N GLU A 204 -7.42 0.29 -4.08
CA GLU A 204 -6.92 1.55 -4.66
C GLU A 204 -5.40 1.70 -4.41
N GLY A 205 -4.93 1.40 -3.20
CA GLY A 205 -3.50 1.36 -2.90
C GLY A 205 -2.71 0.41 -3.82
N ARG A 206 -3.26 -0.78 -4.11
CA ARG A 206 -2.68 -1.72 -5.08
C ARG A 206 -2.62 -1.14 -6.49
N ARG A 207 -3.70 -0.49 -6.92
CA ARG A 207 -3.78 0.19 -8.21
C ARG A 207 -2.67 1.24 -8.34
N VAL A 208 -2.56 2.12 -7.36
CA VAL A 208 -1.57 3.20 -7.35
C VAL A 208 -0.15 2.65 -7.38
N ILE A 209 0.20 1.73 -6.46
CA ILE A 209 1.55 1.16 -6.38
C ILE A 209 1.90 0.38 -7.66
N GLY A 210 0.98 -0.43 -8.17
CA GLY A 210 1.20 -1.23 -9.38
C GLY A 210 1.44 -0.36 -10.62
N ASN A 211 0.66 0.70 -10.79
CA ASN A 211 0.78 1.63 -11.89
C ASN A 211 2.02 2.52 -11.75
N LEU A 212 2.29 3.03 -10.54
CA LEU A 212 3.47 3.83 -10.24
C LEU A 212 4.78 3.08 -10.55
N ARG A 213 4.86 1.78 -10.22
CA ARG A 213 6.02 0.94 -10.56
C ARG A 213 6.31 0.90 -12.05
N ARG A 214 5.26 0.79 -12.89
CA ARG A 214 5.39 0.76 -14.35
C ARG A 214 5.84 2.10 -14.89
N SER A 215 5.18 3.18 -14.50
CA SER A 215 5.53 4.55 -14.91
C SER A 215 6.95 4.91 -14.46
N ALA A 216 7.30 4.63 -13.21
CA ALA A 216 8.65 4.87 -12.69
C ALA A 216 9.73 4.10 -13.48
N SER A 217 9.44 2.88 -13.93
CA SER A 217 10.37 2.11 -14.75
C SER A 217 10.65 2.78 -16.10
N LEU A 218 9.62 3.34 -16.74
CA LEU A 218 9.78 4.06 -18.02
C LEU A 218 10.56 5.36 -17.83
N PHE A 219 10.23 6.18 -16.83
CA PHE A 219 10.95 7.40 -16.52
C PHE A 219 12.41 7.14 -16.15
N LEU A 220 12.65 6.13 -15.30
CA LEU A 220 14.01 5.80 -14.89
C LEU A 220 14.85 5.25 -16.07
N THR A 221 14.25 4.51 -17.00
CA THR A 221 14.94 4.07 -18.23
C THR A 221 15.51 5.28 -18.99
N LYS A 222 14.70 6.35 -19.14
CA LYS A 222 15.14 7.59 -19.77
C LYS A 222 16.31 8.22 -19.02
N THR A 223 16.21 8.33 -17.71
CA THR A 223 17.27 8.91 -16.87
C THR A 223 18.57 8.11 -16.98
N VAL A 224 18.47 6.78 -16.93
CA VAL A 224 19.63 5.88 -17.01
C VAL A 224 20.34 6.01 -18.35
N PHE A 225 19.63 5.94 -19.47
CA PHE A 225 20.32 6.05 -20.77
C PHE A 225 20.89 7.44 -21.01
N SER A 226 20.20 8.51 -20.62
CA SER A 226 20.69 9.87 -20.78
C SER A 226 21.96 10.09 -19.94
N PHE A 227 21.99 9.62 -18.70
CA PHE A 227 23.14 9.71 -17.83
C PHE A 227 24.34 8.93 -18.37
N LEU A 228 24.12 7.66 -18.74
CA LEU A 228 25.19 6.82 -19.32
C LEU A 228 25.73 7.36 -20.62
N LEU A 229 24.87 7.85 -21.51
CA LEU A 229 25.26 8.39 -22.78
C LEU A 229 26.05 9.70 -22.63
N SER A 230 25.68 10.54 -21.63
CA SER A 230 26.47 11.74 -21.30
C SER A 230 27.88 11.38 -20.83
N ILE A 231 28.01 10.34 -19.96
CA ILE A 231 29.33 9.84 -19.53
C ILE A 231 30.13 9.30 -20.75
N LEU A 232 29.49 8.45 -21.56
CA LEU A 232 30.15 7.89 -22.75
C LEU A 232 30.60 8.98 -23.70
N SER A 233 29.79 10.00 -24.00
CA SER A 233 30.13 11.13 -24.82
C SER A 233 31.30 11.93 -24.25
N LEU A 234 31.32 12.16 -22.93
CA LEU A 234 32.43 12.87 -22.28
C LEU A 234 33.73 12.08 -22.31
N VAL A 235 33.70 10.79 -22.04
CA VAL A 235 34.90 9.93 -21.98
C VAL A 235 35.49 9.68 -23.37
N THR A 236 34.64 9.54 -24.39
CA THR A 236 35.09 9.22 -25.76
C THR A 236 35.34 10.47 -26.62
N GLY A 237 34.95 11.65 -26.14
CA GLY A 237 34.99 12.87 -26.93
C GLY A 237 33.99 12.91 -28.10
N ALA A 238 33.12 11.90 -28.22
CA ALA A 238 32.03 11.87 -29.19
C ALA A 238 30.92 12.85 -28.78
N GLY A 239 30.39 13.61 -29.73
CA GLY A 239 29.25 14.48 -29.47
C GLY A 239 28.02 13.71 -28.95
N TYR A 240 27.17 14.37 -28.17
CA TYR A 240 25.89 13.78 -27.75
C TYR A 240 25.00 13.62 -29.01
N PRO A 241 24.47 12.40 -29.27
CA PRO A 241 23.86 12.08 -30.56
C PRO A 241 22.45 12.67 -30.76
N PHE A 242 21.80 13.15 -29.69
CA PHE A 242 20.44 13.66 -29.77
C PHE A 242 20.38 15.18 -29.62
N ILE A 243 19.46 15.80 -30.32
CA ILE A 243 19.02 17.16 -30.04
C ILE A 243 17.74 17.18 -29.19
N PRO A 244 17.45 18.27 -28.48
CA PRO A 244 16.31 18.32 -27.51
C PRO A 244 14.95 17.95 -28.11
N ILE A 245 14.69 18.35 -29.38
CA ILE A 245 13.40 18.08 -30.04
C ILE A 245 13.19 16.56 -30.27
N GLN A 246 14.24 15.81 -30.62
CA GLN A 246 14.21 14.37 -30.82
C GLN A 246 13.95 13.62 -29.49
N LEU A 247 14.60 14.09 -28.40
CA LEU A 247 14.35 13.56 -27.05
C LEU A 247 12.93 13.89 -26.57
N THR A 248 12.36 15.02 -26.99
CA THR A 248 10.99 15.38 -26.69
C THR A 248 10.01 14.43 -27.37
N LEU A 249 10.23 14.09 -28.64
CA LEU A 249 9.43 13.09 -29.35
C LEU A 249 9.42 11.74 -28.62
N PHE A 250 10.62 11.25 -28.28
CA PHE A 250 10.74 10.01 -27.48
C PHE A 250 10.05 10.11 -26.12
N SER A 251 10.28 11.19 -25.38
CA SER A 251 9.71 11.40 -24.06
C SER A 251 8.19 11.43 -24.08
N THR A 252 7.60 12.03 -25.10
CA THR A 252 6.15 12.11 -25.26
C THR A 252 5.56 10.76 -25.65
N ALA A 253 6.11 10.12 -26.68
CA ALA A 253 5.52 8.93 -27.29
C ALA A 253 5.80 7.64 -26.51
N ALA A 254 7.01 7.45 -25.98
CA ALA A 254 7.42 6.20 -25.33
C ALA A 254 7.40 6.26 -23.79
N VAL A 255 7.32 7.46 -23.19
CA VAL A 255 7.34 7.62 -21.72
C VAL A 255 6.11 8.35 -21.21
N GLY A 256 5.86 9.59 -21.59
CA GLY A 256 4.86 10.47 -20.99
C GLY A 256 3.43 9.97 -21.18
N ILE A 257 2.98 9.90 -22.44
CA ILE A 257 1.61 9.45 -22.79
C ILE A 257 1.36 8.03 -22.26
N PRO A 258 2.23 7.02 -22.51
CA PRO A 258 2.00 5.68 -21.97
C PRO A 258 1.96 5.64 -20.44
N SER A 259 2.86 6.35 -19.76
CA SER A 259 2.87 6.39 -18.29
C SER A 259 1.61 6.97 -17.71
N PHE A 260 1.08 8.05 -18.31
CA PHE A 260 -0.19 8.65 -17.89
C PHE A 260 -1.36 7.70 -18.10
N LEU A 261 -1.48 7.10 -19.28
CA LEU A 261 -2.58 6.18 -19.60
C LEU A 261 -2.51 4.89 -18.77
N LEU A 262 -1.31 4.37 -18.50
CA LEU A 262 -1.11 3.22 -17.61
C LEU A 262 -1.43 3.56 -16.15
N ALA A 263 -1.23 4.81 -15.70
CA ALA A 263 -1.60 5.24 -14.36
C ALA A 263 -3.10 5.25 -14.12
N LEU A 264 -3.90 5.42 -15.17
CA LEU A 264 -5.38 5.38 -15.10
C LEU A 264 -5.94 3.95 -15.16
N GLU A 265 -5.10 2.94 -15.39
CA GLU A 265 -5.58 1.57 -15.53
C GLU A 265 -6.04 0.99 -14.19
N PRO A 266 -7.24 0.35 -14.11
CA PRO A 266 -7.64 -0.40 -12.93
C PRO A 266 -6.75 -1.64 -12.77
N ASN A 267 -5.94 -1.66 -11.73
CA ASN A 267 -5.02 -2.76 -11.43
C ASN A 267 -5.27 -3.28 -10.01
N ARG A 268 -5.86 -4.46 -9.90
CA ARG A 268 -6.17 -5.12 -8.62
C ARG A 268 -5.12 -6.14 -8.19
N ALA A 269 -4.07 -6.34 -8.99
CA ALA A 269 -3.04 -7.31 -8.69
C ALA A 269 -2.24 -6.90 -7.45
N ARG A 270 -1.95 -7.86 -6.58
CA ARG A 270 -1.09 -7.64 -5.41
C ARG A 270 0.31 -7.22 -5.88
N ALA A 271 0.79 -6.09 -5.37
CA ALA A 271 2.13 -5.61 -5.67
C ALA A 271 3.14 -6.35 -4.80
N GLU A 272 3.69 -7.46 -5.31
CA GLU A 272 4.70 -8.23 -4.59
C GLU A 272 6.09 -7.59 -4.65
N GLY A 273 6.87 -7.77 -3.58
CA GLY A 273 8.26 -7.32 -3.47
C GLY A 273 8.43 -5.80 -3.28
N ARG A 274 9.67 -5.37 -3.13
CA ARG A 274 10.04 -3.97 -2.86
C ARG A 274 9.93 -3.11 -4.13
N PHE A 275 9.60 -1.83 -3.96
CA PHE A 275 9.41 -0.88 -5.06
C PHE A 275 10.68 -0.67 -5.90
N MET A 276 11.79 -0.28 -5.26
CA MET A 276 13.03 0.07 -5.97
C MET A 276 13.67 -1.10 -6.72
N PRO A 277 13.82 -2.31 -6.15
CA PRO A 277 14.32 -3.46 -6.90
C PRO A 277 13.48 -3.78 -8.14
N TYR A 278 12.16 -3.67 -8.07
CA TYR A 278 11.30 -3.86 -9.23
C TYR A 278 11.58 -2.83 -10.32
N VAL A 279 11.62 -1.53 -9.97
CA VAL A 279 11.84 -0.45 -10.91
C VAL A 279 13.23 -0.55 -11.56
N LEU A 280 14.28 -0.78 -10.76
CA LEU A 280 15.65 -0.93 -11.25
C LEU A 280 15.79 -2.16 -12.16
N SER A 281 15.19 -3.29 -11.83
CA SER A 281 15.26 -4.50 -12.66
C SER A 281 14.70 -4.31 -14.07
N ARG A 282 13.80 -3.35 -14.24
CA ARG A 282 13.17 -3.02 -15.52
C ARG A 282 13.85 -1.87 -16.25
N ALA A 283 14.30 -0.86 -15.50
CA ALA A 283 14.88 0.35 -16.07
C ALA A 283 16.33 0.17 -16.54
N LEU A 284 17.15 -0.55 -15.76
CA LEU A 284 18.58 -0.73 -16.09
C LEU A 284 18.79 -1.46 -17.42
N PRO A 285 18.14 -2.59 -17.75
CA PRO A 285 18.34 -3.25 -19.03
C PRO A 285 18.01 -2.36 -20.23
N GLY A 286 16.88 -1.64 -20.14
CA GLY A 286 16.47 -0.71 -21.20
C GLY A 286 17.44 0.46 -21.35
N GLY A 287 17.81 1.10 -20.24
CA GLY A 287 18.74 2.21 -20.22
C GLY A 287 20.13 1.87 -20.77
N LEU A 288 20.67 0.71 -20.34
CA LEU A 288 21.97 0.19 -20.83
C LEU A 288 21.93 -0.10 -22.33
N SER A 289 20.90 -0.83 -22.80
CA SER A 289 20.78 -1.19 -24.22
C SER A 289 20.66 0.03 -25.11
N ILE A 290 19.86 1.03 -24.70
CA ILE A 290 19.68 2.28 -25.45
C ILE A 290 20.99 3.08 -25.47
N ALA A 291 21.65 3.26 -24.33
CA ALA A 291 22.87 4.04 -24.24
C ALA A 291 23.99 3.46 -25.07
N LEU A 292 24.23 2.15 -24.97
CA LEU A 292 25.27 1.46 -25.72
C LEU A 292 25.00 1.49 -27.23
N GLY A 293 23.78 1.20 -27.68
CA GLY A 293 23.48 1.17 -29.08
C GLY A 293 23.49 2.57 -29.73
N ALA A 294 22.98 3.60 -29.04
CA ALA A 294 23.07 4.98 -29.52
C ALA A 294 24.53 5.47 -29.62
N TRP A 295 25.38 5.11 -28.64
CA TRP A 295 26.81 5.39 -28.69
C TRP A 295 27.50 4.64 -29.83
N MET A 296 27.16 3.35 -30.05
CA MET A 296 27.70 2.58 -31.18
C MET A 296 27.34 3.20 -32.54
N LEU A 297 26.11 3.72 -32.69
CA LEU A 297 25.70 4.43 -33.90
C LEU A 297 26.43 5.77 -34.07
N SER A 298 26.69 6.49 -33.00
CA SER A 298 27.54 7.69 -33.02
C SER A 298 28.95 7.36 -33.47
N ALA A 299 29.55 6.32 -32.89
CA ALA A 299 30.89 5.86 -33.27
C ALA A 299 30.96 5.41 -34.76
N TYR A 300 29.91 4.67 -35.21
CA TYR A 300 29.78 4.31 -36.62
C TYR A 300 29.70 5.52 -37.54
N GLY A 301 28.87 6.52 -37.20
CA GLY A 301 28.76 7.76 -37.97
C GLY A 301 30.10 8.51 -38.08
N ALA A 302 30.81 8.63 -36.96
CA ALA A 302 32.12 9.24 -36.91
C ALA A 302 33.17 8.48 -37.80
N ALA A 303 33.17 7.13 -37.69
CA ALA A 303 34.08 6.29 -38.46
C ALA A 303 33.82 6.33 -39.96
N ARG A 304 32.57 6.59 -40.37
CA ARG A 304 32.16 6.70 -41.79
C ARG A 304 32.14 8.14 -42.28
N GLY A 305 32.43 9.11 -41.44
CA GLY A 305 32.38 10.54 -41.80
C GLY A 305 30.97 11.03 -42.14
N LEU A 306 29.93 10.43 -41.54
CA LEU A 306 28.54 10.82 -41.78
C LEU A 306 28.24 12.20 -41.19
N PRO A 307 27.37 12.99 -41.84
CA PRO A 307 26.89 14.25 -41.26
C PRO A 307 26.25 14.02 -39.87
N GLN A 308 26.42 14.98 -38.98
CA GLN A 308 25.85 14.89 -37.63
C GLN A 308 24.32 14.72 -37.65
N ALA A 309 23.63 15.35 -38.60
CA ALA A 309 22.19 15.22 -38.78
C ALA A 309 21.77 13.78 -39.16
N GLU A 310 22.53 13.09 -40.02
CA GLU A 310 22.26 11.69 -40.36
C GLU A 310 22.54 10.77 -39.19
N THR A 311 23.63 10.97 -38.45
CA THR A 311 23.98 10.21 -37.23
C THR A 311 22.92 10.40 -36.12
N GLY A 312 22.45 11.64 -35.92
CA GLY A 312 21.37 11.95 -34.96
C GLY A 312 20.04 11.27 -35.34
N THR A 313 19.73 11.22 -36.64
CA THR A 313 18.54 10.50 -37.14
C THR A 313 18.64 9.00 -36.89
N LEU A 314 19.81 8.38 -37.16
CA LEU A 314 20.04 6.96 -36.83
C LEU A 314 19.84 6.66 -35.36
N ALA A 315 20.46 7.47 -34.50
CA ALA A 315 20.33 7.32 -33.04
C ALA A 315 18.87 7.49 -32.56
N THR A 316 18.14 8.45 -33.16
CA THR A 316 16.72 8.71 -32.83
C THR A 316 15.82 7.55 -33.23
N LEU A 317 15.97 6.98 -34.42
CA LEU A 317 15.20 5.83 -34.85
C LEU A 317 15.51 4.58 -33.99
N TYR A 318 16.76 4.36 -33.62
CA TYR A 318 17.17 3.33 -32.71
C TYR A 318 16.55 3.53 -31.32
N LEU A 319 16.61 4.74 -30.76
CA LEU A 319 16.00 5.10 -29.49
C LEU A 319 14.50 4.80 -29.49
N MET A 320 13.79 5.14 -30.59
CA MET A 320 12.37 4.83 -30.73
C MET A 320 12.11 3.32 -30.76
N ALA A 321 12.87 2.55 -31.52
CA ALA A 321 12.70 1.11 -31.63
C ALA A 321 12.91 0.40 -30.27
N LEU A 322 14.00 0.72 -29.57
CA LEU A 322 14.28 0.15 -28.24
C LEU A 322 13.32 0.67 -27.18
N GLY A 323 12.95 1.95 -27.23
CA GLY A 323 11.97 2.54 -26.33
C GLY A 323 10.60 1.86 -26.43
N LEU A 324 10.14 1.55 -27.65
CA LEU A 324 8.92 0.78 -27.87
C LEU A 324 9.07 -0.67 -27.38
N ALA A 325 10.23 -1.30 -27.51
CA ALA A 325 10.47 -2.62 -26.91
C ALA A 325 10.40 -2.60 -25.37
N VAL A 326 10.95 -1.56 -24.74
CA VAL A 326 10.84 -1.32 -23.30
C VAL A 326 9.37 -1.11 -22.90
N LEU A 327 8.64 -0.25 -23.62
CA LEU A 327 7.22 -0.02 -23.40
C LEU A 327 6.39 -1.29 -23.55
N PHE A 328 6.68 -2.11 -24.56
CA PHE A 328 6.02 -3.41 -24.75
C PHE A 328 6.16 -4.30 -23.52
N THR A 329 7.35 -4.37 -22.93
CA THR A 329 7.57 -5.15 -21.69
C THR A 329 6.84 -4.55 -20.49
N ALA A 330 6.70 -3.23 -20.41
CA ALA A 330 5.93 -2.55 -19.37
C ALA A 330 4.41 -2.78 -19.51
N CYS A 331 3.92 -2.96 -20.75
CA CYS A 331 2.53 -3.27 -21.05
C CYS A 331 2.14 -4.74 -20.80
N ARG A 332 3.09 -5.65 -20.52
CA ARG A 332 2.78 -7.06 -20.23
C ARG A 332 2.20 -7.25 -18.83
N PRO A 333 1.23 -8.20 -18.66
CA PRO A 333 0.50 -8.94 -19.69
C PRO A 333 -0.40 -8.02 -20.52
N LEU A 334 -0.47 -8.26 -21.83
CA LEU A 334 -1.27 -7.45 -22.75
C LEU A 334 -2.77 -7.69 -22.50
N ASN A 335 -3.50 -6.61 -22.37
CA ASN A 335 -4.96 -6.55 -22.47
C ASN A 335 -5.36 -5.53 -23.54
N THR A 336 -6.63 -5.43 -23.89
CA THR A 336 -7.13 -4.51 -24.93
C THR A 336 -6.68 -3.06 -24.69
N ARG A 337 -6.74 -2.57 -23.45
CA ARG A 337 -6.33 -1.20 -23.11
C ARG A 337 -4.83 -0.98 -23.31
N ARG A 338 -3.99 -1.92 -22.86
CA ARG A 338 -2.52 -1.83 -23.01
C ARG A 338 -2.08 -2.00 -24.45
N ALA A 339 -2.78 -2.86 -25.22
CA ALA A 339 -2.55 -2.98 -26.65
C ALA A 339 -2.86 -1.67 -27.38
N LEU A 340 -3.96 -0.97 -26.99
CA LEU A 340 -4.30 0.35 -27.54
C LEU A 340 -3.26 1.41 -27.16
N ILE A 341 -2.81 1.43 -25.90
CA ILE A 341 -1.73 2.34 -25.44
C ILE A 341 -0.46 2.12 -26.26
N PHE A 342 -0.06 0.86 -26.45
CA PHE A 342 1.11 0.50 -27.23
C PHE A 342 0.95 0.91 -28.71
N ALA A 343 -0.19 0.65 -29.30
CA ALA A 343 -0.50 1.04 -30.69
C ALA A 343 -0.46 2.57 -30.87
N LEU A 344 -1.06 3.33 -29.95
CA LEU A 344 -1.02 4.80 -29.96
C LEU A 344 0.41 5.31 -29.82
N SER A 345 1.18 4.74 -28.90
CA SER A 345 2.60 5.08 -28.67
C SER A 345 3.51 4.74 -29.86
N THR A 346 3.12 3.80 -30.70
CA THR A 346 3.81 3.46 -31.94
C THR A 346 3.39 4.37 -33.09
N LEU A 347 2.10 4.71 -33.15
CA LEU A 347 1.53 5.58 -34.20
C LEU A 347 2.06 7.01 -34.11
N ILE A 348 2.18 7.58 -32.92
CA ILE A 348 2.65 8.96 -32.73
C ILE A 348 4.05 9.19 -33.36
N PRO A 349 5.11 8.43 -33.02
CA PRO A 349 6.40 8.62 -33.64
C PRO A 349 6.40 8.27 -35.13
N PHE A 350 5.59 7.29 -35.56
CA PHE A 350 5.44 6.98 -36.97
C PHE A 350 4.91 8.19 -37.76
N VAL A 351 3.81 8.80 -37.30
CA VAL A 351 3.27 10.02 -37.92
C VAL A 351 4.28 11.17 -37.89
N ALA A 352 4.95 11.38 -36.76
CA ALA A 352 5.97 12.43 -36.61
C ALA A 352 7.12 12.26 -37.58
N LEU A 353 7.64 11.04 -37.74
CA LEU A 353 8.78 10.73 -38.60
C LEU A 353 8.42 10.81 -40.07
N VAL A 354 7.21 10.45 -40.47
CA VAL A 354 6.77 10.44 -41.88
C VAL A 354 6.30 11.81 -42.35
N PHE A 355 5.51 12.51 -41.56
CA PHE A 355 4.84 13.75 -41.98
C PHE A 355 5.56 15.03 -41.52
N PHE A 356 6.40 14.94 -40.48
CA PHE A 356 7.08 16.11 -39.91
C PHE A 356 8.59 15.93 -39.73
N PRO A 357 9.34 15.33 -40.72
CA PRO A 357 10.76 15.07 -40.56
C PRO A 357 11.58 16.35 -40.36
N ALA A 358 11.24 17.43 -41.07
CA ALA A 358 11.92 18.70 -40.94
C ALA A 358 11.75 19.35 -39.56
N PHE A 359 10.57 19.18 -38.92
CA PHE A 359 10.32 19.71 -37.58
C PHE A 359 11.20 19.02 -36.52
N PHE A 360 11.47 17.73 -36.70
CA PHE A 360 12.33 16.95 -35.78
C PHE A 360 13.79 16.93 -36.25
N GLU A 361 14.16 17.75 -37.22
CA GLU A 361 15.52 17.85 -37.79
C GLU A 361 16.09 16.49 -38.23
N LEU A 362 15.26 15.69 -38.91
CA LEU A 362 15.63 14.36 -39.38
C LEU A 362 16.18 14.45 -40.78
N ALA A 363 17.38 13.92 -40.97
CA ALA A 363 18.04 13.84 -42.29
C ALA A 363 17.65 12.55 -43.04
N PRO A 364 17.62 12.56 -44.36
CA PRO A 364 17.48 11.34 -45.14
C PRO A 364 18.63 10.38 -44.85
N LEU A 365 18.33 9.09 -44.78
CA LEU A 365 19.32 8.05 -44.49
C LEU A 365 19.77 7.35 -45.77
N SER A 366 21.07 7.08 -45.85
CA SER A 366 21.62 6.23 -46.90
C SER A 366 21.20 4.76 -46.69
N LEU A 367 21.27 3.95 -47.76
CA LEU A 367 20.98 2.53 -47.69
C LEU A 367 21.93 1.78 -46.73
N GLU A 368 23.18 2.20 -46.64
CA GLU A 368 24.17 1.66 -45.70
C GLU A 368 23.80 1.98 -44.28
N SER A 369 23.38 3.22 -44.00
CA SER A 369 22.91 3.66 -42.67
C SER A 369 21.68 2.92 -42.24
N LEU A 370 20.70 2.66 -43.12
CA LEU A 370 19.52 1.86 -42.84
C LEU A 370 19.88 0.39 -42.53
N ARG A 371 20.83 -0.20 -43.24
CA ARG A 371 21.32 -1.56 -42.96
C ARG A 371 22.00 -1.64 -41.59
N ALA A 372 22.89 -0.67 -41.28
CA ALA A 372 23.53 -0.62 -39.95
C ALA A 372 22.52 -0.47 -38.82
N LEU A 373 21.51 0.40 -38.94
CA LEU A 373 20.41 0.55 -38.00
C LEU A 373 19.63 -0.76 -37.85
N GLY A 374 19.26 -1.40 -38.96
CA GLY A 374 18.51 -2.66 -38.94
C GLY A 374 19.24 -3.79 -38.21
N LEU A 375 20.54 -3.97 -38.55
CA LEU A 375 21.39 -5.00 -37.92
C LEU A 375 21.57 -4.75 -36.43
N LEU A 376 21.88 -3.50 -36.04
CA LEU A 376 22.06 -3.17 -34.62
C LEU A 376 20.76 -3.33 -33.83
N THR A 377 19.64 -2.87 -34.38
CA THR A 377 18.32 -3.02 -33.71
C THR A 377 17.92 -4.48 -33.56
N ALA A 378 18.13 -5.28 -34.61
CA ALA A 378 17.86 -6.71 -34.60
C ALA A 378 18.70 -7.48 -33.54
N ALA A 379 19.97 -7.06 -33.36
CA ALA A 379 20.84 -7.62 -32.30
C ALA A 379 20.48 -7.10 -30.91
N SER A 380 20.12 -5.84 -30.79
CA SER A 380 19.87 -5.17 -29.49
C SER A 380 18.57 -5.62 -28.83
N ILE A 381 17.49 -5.92 -29.57
CA ILE A 381 16.22 -6.36 -29.00
C ILE A 381 16.36 -7.69 -28.25
N PRO A 382 16.93 -8.77 -28.79
CA PRO A 382 17.19 -10.01 -28.06
C PRO A 382 18.12 -9.81 -26.85
N CYS A 383 19.18 -8.98 -27.00
CA CYS A 383 20.08 -8.65 -25.92
C CYS A 383 19.34 -7.95 -24.76
N TYR A 384 18.51 -6.96 -25.07
CA TYR A 384 17.64 -6.31 -24.08
C TYR A 384 16.72 -7.31 -23.38
N VAL A 385 16.07 -8.21 -24.10
CA VAL A 385 15.19 -9.23 -23.51
C VAL A 385 15.98 -10.14 -22.58
N GLY A 386 17.17 -10.59 -22.99
CA GLY A 386 18.07 -11.40 -22.16
C GLY A 386 18.49 -10.68 -20.88
N LEU A 387 18.92 -9.42 -20.99
CA LEU A 387 19.26 -8.58 -19.85
C LEU A 387 18.07 -8.38 -18.92
N ASN A 388 16.88 -8.09 -19.45
CA ASN A 388 15.67 -7.91 -18.65
C ASN A 388 15.31 -9.18 -17.86
N LEU A 389 15.47 -10.36 -18.44
CA LEU A 389 15.27 -11.64 -17.75
C LEU A 389 16.34 -11.86 -16.67
N ALA A 390 17.60 -11.58 -16.96
CA ALA A 390 18.70 -11.72 -16.00
C ALA A 390 18.52 -10.80 -14.79
N PHE A 391 18.30 -9.51 -15.04
CA PHE A 391 18.08 -8.52 -13.98
C PHE A 391 16.83 -8.83 -13.15
N SER A 392 15.73 -9.25 -13.78
CA SER A 392 14.53 -9.65 -13.05
C SER A 392 14.76 -10.83 -12.11
N ARG A 393 15.62 -11.79 -12.49
CA ARG A 393 16.00 -12.93 -11.62
C ARG A 393 16.90 -12.48 -10.47
N ILE A 394 17.92 -11.65 -10.73
CA ILE A 394 18.84 -11.12 -9.74
C ILE A 394 18.09 -10.31 -8.67
N PHE A 395 17.30 -9.34 -9.10
CA PHE A 395 16.57 -8.49 -8.17
C PHE A 395 15.45 -9.21 -7.41
N ARG A 396 14.88 -10.27 -7.98
CA ARG A 396 13.94 -11.14 -7.25
C ARG A 396 14.64 -11.88 -6.10
N ARG A 397 15.85 -12.41 -6.31
CA ARG A 397 16.66 -13.04 -5.25
C ARG A 397 16.97 -12.06 -4.12
N ILE A 398 17.43 -10.85 -4.44
CA ILE A 398 17.72 -9.81 -3.45
C ILE A 398 16.47 -9.42 -2.64
N SER A 399 15.29 -9.43 -3.25
CA SER A 399 14.03 -9.13 -2.56
C SER A 399 13.61 -10.24 -1.59
N VAL A 400 13.91 -11.51 -1.90
CA VAL A 400 13.58 -12.66 -1.05
C VAL A 400 14.58 -12.80 0.10
N GLU A 401 15.88 -12.67 -0.16
CA GLU A 401 16.92 -12.79 0.87
C GLU A 401 16.78 -11.74 2.00
N LYS A 402 16.43 -10.49 1.66
CA LYS A 402 16.18 -9.43 2.66
C LYS A 402 14.81 -9.50 3.34
N SER A 403 13.92 -10.42 2.96
CA SER A 403 12.70 -10.72 3.72
C SER A 403 12.92 -11.82 4.76
N LEU A 404 14.06 -12.50 4.73
CA LEU A 404 14.46 -13.54 5.68
C LEU A 404 15.39 -13.02 6.79
N HIS A 405 15.94 -11.83 6.63
CA HIS A 405 16.75 -11.12 7.65
C HIS A 405 16.17 -9.71 7.80
N PRO A 406 15.34 -9.46 8.86
CA PRO A 406 14.80 -8.14 9.17
C PRO A 406 15.88 -7.13 9.57
#